data_834a126d1f6dabeb0863c7671b15dd4a
#
_entry.id   834a126d1f6dabeb0863c7671b15dd4a
#
_cell.length_a   1.000
_cell.length_b   1.000
_cell.length_c   1.000
_cell.angle_alpha   90.00
_cell.angle_beta   90.00
_cell.angle_gamma   90.00
#
_symmetry.space_group_name_H-M   'P 1'
#
loop_
_entity.id
_entity.type
_entity.pdbx_description
1 polymer ?
#
loop_
_entity_poly.entity_id
_entity_poly.type
_entity_poly.pdbx_seq_one_letter_code
_entity_poly.pdbx_strand_id
1 'polypeptide(L)'
;MAEENMEYTSPSNPPAMPNMPGAGVMAQLMGKENNLAMIRLPSGEMRYVPLNCMATIGQVGNADHANVQIGKAGRKRHMGWRPTVRGSVMNPCDHPHGGGEGKSPIGRPGPVTPWGKPALGYKTRKTHNRSDKFIVKRRNSK
;
A
#
# COMPACT_ATOMS: atom_id res chain seq x y z
N MET A 1 13.78 -6.12 28.19
CA MET A 1 13.39 -7.21 27.28
C MET A 1 13.59 -6.67 25.87
N ALA A 2 14.44 -7.29 25.08
CA ALA A 2 14.69 -6.85 23.72
C ALA A 2 13.42 -7.10 22.88
N GLU A 3 12.87 -6.05 22.31
CA GLU A 3 11.80 -6.15 21.32
C GLU A 3 12.39 -6.81 20.07
N GLU A 4 12.00 -8.04 19.79
CA GLU A 4 12.41 -8.73 18.56
C GLU A 4 11.71 -8.10 17.35
N ASN A 5 12.47 -7.32 16.60
CA ASN A 5 12.00 -6.83 15.30
C ASN A 5 12.03 -8.00 14.31
N MET A 6 10.89 -8.38 13.79
CA MET A 6 10.71 -9.51 12.90
C MET A 6 10.26 -9.06 11.54
N GLU A 7 11.05 -9.37 10.53
CA GLU A 7 10.64 -9.24 9.14
C GLU A 7 9.81 -10.47 8.75
N TYR A 8 8.58 -10.26 8.34
CA TYR A 8 7.72 -11.33 7.85
C TYR A 8 7.86 -11.45 6.33
N THR A 9 8.57 -12.48 5.87
CA THR A 9 8.58 -12.88 4.47
C THR A 9 7.72 -14.13 4.32
N SER A 10 6.64 -14.06 3.54
CA SER A 10 5.84 -15.22 3.22
C SER A 10 6.63 -16.18 2.32
N PRO A 11 6.73 -17.48 2.63
CA PRO A 11 7.31 -18.43 1.70
C PRO A 11 6.46 -18.54 0.44
N SER A 12 7.14 -18.80 -0.66
CA SER A 12 6.60 -18.96 -1.98
C SER A 12 5.58 -20.10 -2.05
N ASN A 13 4.34 -19.85 -1.72
CA ASN A 13 3.22 -20.53 -2.33
C ASN A 13 1.91 -19.77 -2.10
N PRO A 14 1.14 -19.57 -3.16
CA PRO A 14 0.07 -18.61 -3.21
C PRO A 14 -1.27 -19.14 -2.69
N PRO A 15 -2.24 -18.28 -2.44
CA PRO A 15 -2.42 -16.98 -3.04
C PRO A 15 -2.13 -15.84 -2.07
N ALA A 16 -1.02 -15.43 -2.19
CA ALA A 16 -0.45 -14.12 -2.24
C ALA A 16 -1.25 -12.97 -1.67
N MET A 17 -0.80 -12.43 -0.62
CA MET A 17 -0.58 -10.99 -0.66
C MET A 17 0.86 -10.80 -1.12
N PRO A 18 1.13 -10.07 -2.19
CA PRO A 18 2.45 -9.54 -2.44
C PRO A 18 2.66 -8.38 -1.46
N ASN A 19 2.85 -8.70 -0.21
CA ASN A 19 3.53 -7.80 0.69
C ASN A 19 5.01 -7.96 0.33
N MET A 20 5.37 -7.39 -0.80
CA MET A 20 6.77 -7.06 -1.03
C MET A 20 7.12 -6.07 0.07
N PRO A 21 7.95 -6.43 1.04
CA PRO A 21 8.37 -5.49 2.04
C PRO A 21 9.08 -4.35 1.32
N GLY A 22 8.60 -3.12 1.49
CA GLY A 22 9.29 -1.94 0.98
C GLY A 22 10.66 -1.83 1.62
N ALA A 23 11.61 -1.17 0.96
CA ALA A 23 12.92 -0.91 1.52
C ALA A 23 12.84 -0.25 2.91
N GLY A 24 13.62 -0.71 3.86
CA GLY A 24 13.65 -0.20 5.22
C GLY A 24 12.46 -0.57 6.11
N VAL A 25 11.55 -1.41 5.63
CA VAL A 25 10.34 -1.79 6.38
C VAL A 25 10.63 -2.89 7.39
N MET A 26 9.95 -2.85 8.53
CA MET A 26 9.92 -3.90 9.54
C MET A 26 8.53 -4.01 10.17
N ALA A 27 8.21 -5.17 10.72
CA ALA A 27 7.04 -5.40 11.53
C ALA A 27 7.46 -5.77 12.96
N GLN A 28 6.66 -5.41 13.95
CA GLN A 28 6.95 -5.66 15.36
C GLN A 28 6.13 -6.83 15.88
N LEU A 29 6.79 -7.81 16.49
CA LEU A 29 6.11 -8.90 17.20
C LEU A 29 5.64 -8.39 18.56
N MET A 30 4.32 -8.42 18.80
CA MET A 30 3.72 -7.94 20.05
C MET A 30 3.52 -9.07 21.07
N GLY A 31 3.23 -10.28 20.60
CA GLY A 31 3.00 -11.44 21.48
C GLY A 31 2.70 -12.71 20.69
N LYS A 32 2.72 -13.83 21.39
CA LYS A 32 2.41 -15.17 20.84
C LYS A 32 1.37 -15.82 21.74
N GLU A 33 0.21 -16.18 21.22
CA GLU A 33 -0.90 -16.81 21.95
C GLU A 33 -1.66 -17.78 21.04
N ASN A 34 -2.12 -18.90 21.57
CA ASN A 34 -3.01 -19.84 20.89
C ASN A 34 -2.57 -20.23 19.47
N ASN A 35 -1.29 -20.55 19.27
CA ASN A 35 -0.69 -20.84 17.95
C ASN A 35 -0.74 -19.66 16.94
N LEU A 36 -0.97 -18.45 17.41
CA LEU A 36 -0.99 -17.23 16.63
C LEU A 36 0.05 -16.23 17.18
N ALA A 37 0.69 -15.54 16.28
CA ALA A 37 1.54 -14.39 16.59
C ALA A 37 0.76 -13.09 16.30
N MET A 38 0.73 -12.18 17.26
CA MET A 38 0.20 -10.83 17.07
C MET A 38 1.30 -9.92 16.58
N ILE A 39 1.12 -9.38 15.37
CA ILE A 39 2.11 -8.57 14.68
C ILE A 39 1.56 -7.17 14.45
N ARG A 40 2.36 -6.15 14.77
CA ARG A 40 2.11 -4.76 14.40
C ARG A 40 2.82 -4.45 13.09
N LEU A 41 2.05 -4.14 12.06
CA LEU A 41 2.56 -3.76 10.75
C LEU A 41 3.04 -2.29 10.73
N PRO A 42 3.90 -1.89 9.76
CA PRO A 42 4.36 -0.51 9.62
C PRO A 42 3.22 0.50 9.45
N SER A 43 2.07 0.06 8.91
CA SER A 43 0.85 0.86 8.79
C SER A 43 0.15 1.16 10.13
N GLY A 44 0.60 0.52 11.25
CA GLY A 44 -0.05 0.57 12.55
C GLY A 44 -1.18 -0.45 12.72
N GLU A 45 -1.51 -1.24 11.70
CA GLU A 45 -2.50 -2.33 11.80
C GLU A 45 -1.93 -3.47 12.63
N MET A 46 -2.72 -3.97 13.58
CA MET A 46 -2.39 -5.15 14.38
C MET A 46 -3.19 -6.34 13.88
N ARG A 47 -2.50 -7.44 13.61
CA ARG A 47 -3.17 -8.65 13.11
C ARG A 47 -2.50 -9.93 13.59
N TYR A 48 -3.29 -11.00 13.58
CA TYR A 48 -2.81 -12.34 13.86
C TYR A 48 -2.24 -13.03 12.63
N VAL A 49 -1.16 -13.78 12.83
CA VAL A 49 -0.52 -14.65 11.85
C VAL A 49 -0.25 -16.01 12.51
N PRO A 50 -0.44 -17.14 11.82
CA PRO A 50 -0.12 -18.46 12.37
C PRO A 50 1.37 -18.58 12.73
N LEU A 51 1.69 -19.24 13.86
CA LEU A 51 3.08 -19.42 14.33
C LEU A 51 3.92 -20.31 13.42
N ASN A 52 3.30 -21.16 12.60
CA ASN A 52 4.01 -22.01 11.65
C ASN A 52 4.50 -21.28 10.39
N CYS A 53 4.21 -19.98 10.27
CA CYS A 53 4.74 -19.17 9.19
C CYS A 53 6.21 -18.85 9.40
N MET A 54 7.01 -18.95 8.34
CA MET A 54 8.42 -18.54 8.38
C MET A 54 8.52 -17.01 8.43
N ALA A 55 9.51 -16.53 9.17
CA ALA A 55 9.82 -15.11 9.26
C ALA A 55 11.33 -14.88 9.25
N THR A 56 11.75 -13.74 8.74
CA THR A 56 13.15 -13.28 8.80
C THR A 56 13.25 -12.25 9.90
N ILE A 57 14.23 -12.40 10.78
CA ILE A 57 14.49 -11.44 11.88
C ILE A 57 15.34 -10.30 11.35
N GLY A 58 14.90 -9.07 11.60
CA GLY A 58 15.63 -7.86 11.21
C GLY A 58 14.80 -6.84 10.49
N GLN A 59 15.47 -5.99 9.75
CA GLN A 59 14.88 -4.92 8.93
C GLN A 59 15.29 -5.08 7.47
N VAL A 60 14.39 -4.80 6.54
CA VAL A 60 14.70 -4.78 5.12
C VAL A 60 15.75 -3.72 4.83
N GLY A 61 16.78 -4.08 4.07
CA GLY A 61 17.87 -3.17 3.70
C GLY A 61 17.40 -2.00 2.81
N ASN A 62 18.36 -1.15 2.41
CA ASN A 62 18.14 -0.01 1.53
C ASN A 62 17.13 1.03 2.09
N ALA A 63 17.24 1.35 3.37
CA ALA A 63 16.33 2.27 4.08
C ALA A 63 16.20 3.64 3.38
N ASP A 64 17.28 4.12 2.76
CA ASP A 64 17.30 5.41 2.08
C ASP A 64 16.68 5.40 0.68
N HIS A 65 16.11 4.28 0.23
CA HIS A 65 15.50 4.17 -1.10
C HIS A 65 14.43 5.24 -1.35
N ALA A 66 13.66 5.60 -0.34
CA ALA A 66 12.63 6.63 -0.44
C ALA A 66 13.20 8.04 -0.70
N ASN A 67 14.46 8.28 -0.32
CA ASN A 67 15.14 9.58 -0.44
C ASN A 67 15.84 9.75 -1.79
N VAL A 68 15.88 8.70 -2.63
CA VAL A 68 16.57 8.73 -3.92
C VAL A 68 15.82 9.64 -4.88
N GLN A 69 16.52 10.66 -5.38
CA GLN A 69 16.04 11.53 -6.44
C GLN A 69 16.49 11.01 -7.80
N ILE A 70 15.53 10.71 -8.66
CA ILE A 70 15.78 10.11 -9.98
C ILE A 70 16.44 11.11 -10.92
N GLY A 71 16.17 12.40 -10.75
CA GLY A 71 16.79 13.54 -11.47
C GLY A 71 16.22 13.79 -12.87
N LYS A 72 15.97 12.79 -13.68
CA LYS A 72 15.45 12.95 -15.04
C LYS A 72 14.39 11.93 -15.43
N ALA A 73 13.50 12.34 -16.32
CA ALA A 73 12.41 11.50 -16.83
C ALA A 73 12.91 10.22 -17.55
N GLY A 74 14.03 10.30 -18.25
CA GLY A 74 14.63 9.14 -18.94
C GLY A 74 15.02 8.02 -18.00
N ARG A 75 15.54 8.32 -16.79
CA ARG A 75 15.82 7.29 -15.78
C ARG A 75 14.54 6.60 -15.30
N LYS A 76 13.47 7.35 -15.11
CA LYS A 76 12.16 6.80 -14.76
C LYS A 76 11.62 5.88 -15.85
N ARG A 77 11.82 6.24 -17.12
CA ARG A 77 11.48 5.39 -18.27
C ARG A 77 12.26 4.07 -18.29
N HIS A 78 13.55 4.10 -17.99
CA HIS A 78 14.38 2.89 -17.87
C HIS A 78 13.96 1.97 -16.73
N MET A 79 13.31 2.50 -15.71
CA MET A 79 12.70 1.71 -14.61
C MET A 79 11.35 1.06 -15.00
N GLY A 80 10.92 1.17 -16.26
CA GLY A 80 9.67 0.61 -16.76
C GLY A 80 8.44 1.50 -16.59
N TRP A 81 8.58 2.70 -16.03
CA TRP A 81 7.47 3.62 -15.85
C TRP A 81 7.12 4.34 -17.16
N ARG A 82 5.87 4.25 -17.57
CA ARG A 82 5.36 5.06 -18.69
C ARG A 82 4.94 6.44 -18.22
N PRO A 83 4.92 7.45 -19.13
CA PRO A 83 4.36 8.76 -18.81
C PRO A 83 2.90 8.64 -18.37
N THR A 84 2.53 9.41 -17.35
CA THR A 84 1.15 9.47 -16.84
C THR A 84 0.49 10.75 -17.32
N VAL A 85 -0.70 10.62 -17.91
CA VAL A 85 -1.53 11.74 -18.37
C VAL A 85 -2.63 11.96 -17.34
N ARG A 86 -2.81 13.21 -16.90
CA ARG A 86 -3.90 13.58 -15.99
C ARG A 86 -5.23 13.68 -16.74
N GLY A 87 -6.34 13.38 -16.07
CA GLY A 87 -7.67 13.37 -16.69
C GLY A 87 -8.12 14.72 -17.25
N SER A 88 -7.68 15.84 -16.68
CA SER A 88 -8.04 17.19 -17.13
C SER A 88 -7.49 17.60 -18.52
N VAL A 89 -6.55 16.85 -19.07
CA VAL A 89 -6.02 17.05 -20.43
C VAL A 89 -6.54 16.05 -21.45
N MET A 90 -7.47 15.22 -21.03
CA MET A 90 -8.16 14.25 -21.90
C MET A 90 -9.45 14.84 -22.45
N ASN A 91 -10.06 14.15 -23.41
CA ASN A 91 -11.38 14.50 -23.91
C ASN A 91 -12.49 14.12 -22.91
N PRO A 92 -13.67 14.75 -22.99
CA PRO A 92 -14.80 14.41 -22.11
C PRO A 92 -15.25 12.95 -22.19
N CYS A 93 -15.05 12.29 -23.33
CA CYS A 93 -15.33 10.87 -23.51
C CYS A 93 -14.36 9.94 -22.79
N ASP A 94 -13.12 10.41 -22.52
CA ASP A 94 -12.04 9.59 -21.94
C ASP A 94 -11.98 9.70 -20.43
N HIS A 95 -12.37 10.85 -19.88
CA HIS A 95 -12.29 11.11 -18.44
C HIS A 95 -13.35 12.10 -17.97
N PRO A 96 -13.95 11.90 -16.77
CA PRO A 96 -14.93 12.85 -16.19
C PRO A 96 -14.38 14.29 -15.97
N HIS A 97 -13.07 14.47 -15.92
CA HIS A 97 -12.40 15.77 -15.82
C HIS A 97 -12.00 16.34 -17.19
N GLY A 98 -12.27 15.62 -18.27
CA GLY A 98 -11.88 16.00 -19.62
C GLY A 98 -12.72 17.14 -20.17
N GLY A 99 -12.19 17.79 -21.20
CA GLY A 99 -12.82 18.90 -21.89
C GLY A 99 -12.46 20.26 -21.30
N GLY A 100 -13.04 21.30 -21.89
CA GLY A 100 -12.77 22.70 -21.58
C GLY A 100 -11.61 23.27 -22.38
N GLU A 101 -11.41 24.57 -22.23
CA GLU A 101 -10.38 25.33 -22.94
C GLU A 101 -9.26 25.75 -21.97
N GLY A 102 -8.02 25.64 -22.41
CA GLY A 102 -6.85 25.99 -21.62
C GLY A 102 -6.65 25.08 -20.38
N LYS A 103 -6.38 25.68 -19.24
CA LYS A 103 -6.23 24.98 -17.95
C LYS A 103 -7.59 24.87 -17.24
N SER A 104 -8.41 23.91 -17.67
CA SER A 104 -9.72 23.70 -17.05
C SER A 104 -9.60 23.16 -15.61
N PRO A 105 -10.42 23.66 -14.68
CA PRO A 105 -10.54 23.10 -13.35
C PRO A 105 -11.23 21.73 -13.38
N ILE A 106 -11.20 21.01 -12.26
CA ILE A 106 -11.87 19.72 -12.13
C ILE A 106 -13.40 19.83 -12.33
N GLY A 107 -14.01 20.99 -11.99
CA GLY A 107 -15.42 21.26 -12.16
C GLY A 107 -16.37 20.41 -11.32
N ARG A 108 -15.85 19.74 -10.28
CA ARG A 108 -16.60 18.86 -9.37
C ARG A 108 -16.18 19.13 -7.93
N PRO A 109 -17.00 18.75 -6.91
CA PRO A 109 -16.67 18.94 -5.50
C PRO A 109 -15.35 18.26 -5.08
N GLY A 110 -14.91 17.25 -5.82
CA GLY A 110 -13.64 16.54 -5.59
C GLY A 110 -13.17 15.80 -6.82
N PRO A 111 -11.89 15.41 -6.85
CA PRO A 111 -11.34 14.63 -7.95
C PRO A 111 -11.95 13.23 -8.02
N VAL A 112 -12.19 12.75 -9.23
CA VAL A 112 -12.73 11.42 -9.49
C VAL A 112 -11.79 10.62 -10.39
N THR A 113 -11.96 9.31 -10.35
CA THR A 113 -11.26 8.37 -11.22
C THR A 113 -11.88 8.37 -12.63
N PRO A 114 -11.24 7.74 -13.65
CA PRO A 114 -11.84 7.60 -14.98
C PRO A 114 -13.24 6.96 -14.97
N TRP A 115 -13.54 6.16 -13.96
CA TRP A 115 -14.85 5.51 -13.78
C TRP A 115 -15.82 6.29 -12.90
N GLY A 116 -15.51 7.54 -12.57
CA GLY A 116 -16.40 8.42 -11.82
C GLY A 116 -16.42 8.21 -10.29
N LYS A 117 -15.59 7.33 -9.74
CA LYS A 117 -15.48 7.12 -8.30
C LYS A 117 -14.58 8.18 -7.66
N PRO A 118 -14.83 8.59 -6.40
CA PRO A 118 -13.94 9.50 -5.69
C PRO A 118 -12.48 9.01 -5.72
N ALA A 119 -11.55 9.86 -6.12
CA ALA A 119 -10.12 9.51 -6.20
C ALA A 119 -9.44 9.50 -4.82
N LEU A 120 -9.94 10.29 -3.88
CA LEU A 120 -9.38 10.42 -2.53
C LEU A 120 -10.39 9.91 -1.49
N GLY A 121 -9.87 9.21 -0.49
CA GLY A 121 -10.65 8.76 0.69
C GLY A 121 -11.64 7.63 0.43
N TYR A 122 -11.77 7.14 -0.78
CA TYR A 122 -12.69 6.04 -1.08
C TYR A 122 -12.19 4.72 -0.51
N LYS A 123 -13.01 4.09 0.34
CA LYS A 123 -12.69 2.80 0.94
C LYS A 123 -12.94 1.68 -0.06
N THR A 124 -11.88 1.11 -0.63
CA THR A 124 -11.96 0.05 -1.65
C THR A 124 -12.01 -1.36 -1.07
N ARG A 125 -11.67 -1.54 0.23
CA ARG A 125 -11.74 -2.85 0.87
C ARG A 125 -13.19 -3.32 0.97
N LYS A 126 -13.46 -4.56 0.58
CA LYS A 126 -14.79 -5.18 0.72
C LYS A 126 -15.18 -5.28 2.19
N THR A 127 -16.47 -5.09 2.50
CA THR A 127 -17.00 -5.04 3.87
C THR A 127 -16.86 -6.37 4.62
N HIS A 128 -16.97 -7.48 3.94
CA HIS A 128 -16.88 -8.83 4.53
C HIS A 128 -15.72 -9.60 3.91
N ASN A 129 -14.50 -9.28 4.34
CA ASN A 129 -13.33 -9.99 3.87
C ASN A 129 -12.99 -11.14 4.82
N ARG A 130 -12.64 -12.33 4.27
CA ARG A 130 -12.28 -13.52 5.08
C ARG A 130 -11.13 -13.24 6.06
N SER A 131 -10.25 -12.30 5.74
CA SER A 131 -9.12 -11.92 6.58
C SER A 131 -9.49 -10.96 7.72
N ASP A 132 -10.74 -10.47 7.81
CA ASP A 132 -11.13 -9.52 8.88
C ASP A 132 -11.06 -10.15 10.26
N LYS A 133 -11.27 -11.47 10.39
CA LYS A 133 -11.13 -12.22 11.64
C LYS A 133 -9.71 -12.20 12.23
N PHE A 134 -8.70 -11.94 11.42
CA PHE A 134 -7.30 -11.85 11.85
C PHE A 134 -6.88 -10.42 12.21
N ILE A 135 -7.71 -9.42 11.97
CA ILE A 135 -7.38 -8.01 12.26
C ILE A 135 -7.87 -7.68 13.67
N VAL A 136 -6.93 -7.41 14.57
CA VAL A 136 -7.21 -6.99 15.95
C VAL A 136 -7.54 -5.50 16.00
N LYS A 137 -6.69 -4.69 15.36
CA LYS A 137 -6.84 -3.23 15.31
C LYS A 137 -6.49 -2.72 13.93
N ARG A 138 -7.39 -1.95 13.32
CA ARG A 138 -7.13 -1.31 12.03
C ARG A 138 -6.25 -0.06 12.20
N ARG A 139 -5.51 0.31 11.15
CA ARG A 139 -4.58 1.46 11.15
C ARG A 139 -5.23 2.79 11.59
N ASN A 140 -6.51 2.98 11.33
CA ASN A 140 -7.25 4.23 11.59
C ASN A 140 -8.29 4.08 12.70
N SER A 141 -8.28 3.00 13.49
CA SER A 141 -9.16 2.89 14.65
C SER A 141 -8.60 3.74 15.80
N LYS A 142 -9.41 4.69 16.27
CA LYS A 142 -9.16 5.40 17.53
C LYS A 142 -9.33 4.44 18.70
#